data_31df92a342b529039791e9d714bcd5e7
#
_entry.id   31df92a342b529039791e9d714bcd5e7
#
_cell.length_a   1.000
_cell.length_b   1.000
_cell.length_c   1.000
_cell.angle_alpha   90.00
_cell.angle_beta   90.00
_cell.angle_gamma   90.00
#
_symmetry.space_group_name_H-M   'P 1'
#
loop_
_entity.id
_entity.type
_entity.pdbx_description
1 polymer ?
#
loop_
_entity_poly.entity_id
_entity_poly.type
_entity_poly.pdbx_seq_one_letter_code
_entity_poly.pdbx_strand_id
1 'polypeptide(L)'
;RTVHDPALLALLKNPAYQPVVVFPHEYADGGVCIHSPQQLMDVAGGHKKPLFIMLDGTWREARKMFRSPYLKDLPVLGIQPDKASEYQLREAFHEHQLCTAEVGIEVLKLAGEEATAAALADYFALFRHRYLAGKANIRGQAQ
;
A
#
# COMPACT_ATOMS: atom_id res chain seq x y z
N ARG A 1 -6.01 -19.92 8.65
CA ARG A 1 -5.06 -20.27 9.73
C ARG A 1 -4.38 -18.97 10.17
N THR A 2 -4.81 -18.43 11.28
CA THR A 2 -4.26 -17.19 11.83
C THR A 2 -3.01 -17.55 12.63
N VAL A 3 -1.87 -17.48 11.99
CA VAL A 3 -0.59 -17.54 12.71
C VAL A 3 -0.21 -16.10 13.03
N HIS A 4 -0.19 -15.77 14.31
CA HIS A 4 0.27 -14.46 14.77
C HIS A 4 1.80 -14.50 14.86
N ASP A 5 2.46 -13.67 14.07
CA ASP A 5 3.92 -13.50 14.15
C ASP A 5 4.24 -12.64 15.37
N PRO A 6 5.01 -13.16 16.35
CA PRO A 6 5.40 -12.39 17.54
C PRO A 6 6.18 -11.12 17.21
N ALA A 7 7.00 -11.12 16.16
CA ALA A 7 7.77 -9.95 15.73
C ALA A 7 6.84 -8.83 15.23
N LEU A 8 5.81 -9.18 14.47
CA LEU A 8 4.80 -8.22 14.03
C LEU A 8 4.05 -7.61 15.21
N LEU A 9 3.60 -8.44 16.14
CA LEU A 9 2.89 -7.97 17.33
C LEU A 9 3.76 -7.05 18.20
N ALA A 10 5.06 -7.33 18.32
CA ALA A 10 6.01 -6.48 19.02
C ALA A 10 6.16 -5.11 18.34
N LEU A 11 6.22 -5.07 17.01
CA LEU A 11 6.25 -3.81 16.24
C LEU A 11 4.97 -2.99 16.44
N LEU A 12 3.81 -3.62 16.41
CA LEU A 12 2.52 -2.94 16.61
C LEU A 12 2.38 -2.33 18.00
N LYS A 13 3.03 -2.90 19.00
CA LYS A 13 3.01 -2.44 20.40
C LYS A 13 4.17 -1.50 20.74
N ASN A 14 5.12 -1.30 19.84
CA ASN A 14 6.27 -0.44 20.09
C ASN A 14 5.82 1.03 20.19
N PRO A 15 6.07 1.70 21.32
CA PRO A 15 5.62 3.10 21.53
C PRO A 15 6.31 4.11 20.63
N ALA A 16 7.42 3.76 19.98
CA ALA A 16 8.11 4.63 19.02
C ALA A 16 7.36 4.76 17.69
N TYR A 17 6.43 3.87 17.41
CA TYR A 17 5.69 3.82 16.14
C TYR A 17 4.21 4.07 16.33
N GLN A 18 3.62 4.70 15.31
CA GLN A 18 2.18 4.77 15.11
C GLN A 18 1.83 3.86 13.94
N PRO A 19 1.27 2.68 14.19
CA PRO A 19 0.84 1.79 13.10
C PRO A 19 -0.33 2.39 12.32
N VAL A 20 -0.24 2.29 11.00
CA VAL A 20 -1.26 2.77 10.07
C VAL A 20 -1.41 1.73 8.97
N VAL A 21 -2.63 1.25 8.75
CA VAL A 21 -2.91 0.26 7.71
C VAL A 21 -3.17 0.98 6.39
N VAL A 22 -2.48 0.57 5.34
CA VAL A 22 -2.69 1.09 4.00
C VAL A 22 -3.76 0.26 3.30
N PHE A 23 -4.93 0.86 3.06
CA PHE A 23 -6.07 0.16 2.46
C PHE A 23 -7.02 1.16 1.81
N PRO A 24 -7.84 0.78 0.80
CA PRO A 24 -8.80 1.71 0.22
C PRO A 24 -9.77 2.27 1.27
N HIS A 25 -10.01 3.57 1.20
CA HIS A 25 -10.80 4.31 2.20
C HIS A 25 -12.23 3.77 2.38
N GLU A 26 -12.82 3.22 1.32
CA GLU A 26 -14.18 2.66 1.34
C GLU A 26 -14.37 1.50 2.32
N TYR A 27 -13.26 0.89 2.77
CA TYR A 27 -13.26 -0.20 3.74
C TYR A 27 -12.97 0.24 5.17
N ALA A 28 -12.74 1.54 5.40
CA ALA A 28 -12.49 2.09 6.73
C ALA A 28 -13.82 2.30 7.48
N ASP A 29 -14.42 1.22 7.96
CA ASP A 29 -15.72 1.21 8.64
C ASP A 29 -15.72 2.04 9.95
N GLY A 30 -16.02 3.33 9.84
CA GLY A 30 -16.20 4.22 11.00
C GLY A 30 -14.94 4.53 11.82
N GLY A 31 -13.77 4.05 11.40
CA GLY A 31 -12.47 4.35 12.01
C GLY A 31 -11.84 5.64 11.49
N VAL A 32 -10.67 5.97 12.04
CA VAL A 32 -9.88 7.11 11.58
C VAL A 32 -9.32 6.83 10.20
N CYS A 33 -9.69 7.64 9.22
CA CYS A 33 -9.18 7.55 7.86
C CYS A 33 -8.29 8.76 7.55
N ILE A 34 -7.08 8.48 7.10
CA ILE A 34 -6.04 9.48 6.82
C ILE A 34 -5.97 9.69 5.31
N HIS A 35 -6.08 10.95 4.87
CA HIS A 35 -6.04 11.34 3.46
C HIS A 35 -4.98 12.39 3.14
N SER A 36 -4.30 12.91 4.16
CA SER A 36 -3.33 13.98 3.97
C SER A 36 -2.11 13.81 4.88
N PRO A 37 -0.95 14.40 4.51
CA PRO A 37 0.22 14.41 5.37
C PRO A 37 -0.04 15.03 6.74
N GLN A 38 -0.87 16.07 6.81
CA GLN A 38 -1.21 16.71 8.09
C GLN A 38 -1.98 15.77 9.01
N GLN A 39 -2.97 15.07 8.48
CA GLN A 39 -3.72 14.07 9.25
C GLN A 39 -2.82 12.94 9.76
N LEU A 40 -1.85 12.52 8.94
CA LEU A 40 -0.86 11.52 9.35
C LEU A 40 -0.02 12.00 10.53
N MET A 41 0.45 13.25 10.48
CA MET A 41 1.20 13.86 11.57
C MET A 41 0.36 14.01 12.84
N ASP A 42 -0.89 14.40 12.71
CA ASP A 42 -1.82 14.54 13.83
C ASP A 42 -2.05 13.21 14.55
N VAL A 43 -2.26 12.14 13.79
CA VAL A 43 -2.45 10.78 14.32
C VAL A 43 -1.17 10.26 15.00
N ALA A 44 0.00 10.57 14.44
CA ALA A 44 1.29 10.20 15.03
C ALA A 44 1.64 11.02 16.29
N GLY A 45 0.96 12.14 16.52
CA GLY A 45 1.17 12.97 17.70
C GLY A 45 2.51 13.70 17.74
N GLY A 46 3.18 13.86 16.61
CA GLY A 46 4.43 14.63 16.45
C GLY A 46 5.71 13.95 16.97
N HIS A 47 5.62 12.88 17.74
CA HIS A 47 6.78 12.20 18.32
C HIS A 47 6.93 10.74 17.90
N LYS A 48 5.88 10.14 17.35
CA LYS A 48 5.90 8.76 16.84
C LYS A 48 6.19 8.75 15.34
N LYS A 49 6.91 7.75 14.90
CA LYS A 49 7.12 7.50 13.48
C LYS A 49 5.97 6.68 12.92
N PRO A 50 5.41 7.04 11.77
CA PRO A 50 4.43 6.19 11.12
C PRO A 50 5.02 4.83 10.76
N LEU A 51 4.29 3.77 11.07
CA LEU A 51 4.58 2.41 10.66
C LEU A 51 3.52 1.98 9.67
N PHE A 52 3.85 1.99 8.39
CA PHE A 52 2.91 1.63 7.34
C PHE A 52 2.80 0.13 7.20
N ILE A 53 1.59 -0.39 7.28
CA ILE A 53 1.28 -1.80 7.12
C ILE A 53 0.62 -1.98 5.76
N MET A 54 1.37 -2.55 4.83
CA MET A 54 0.91 -2.86 3.48
C MET A 54 0.51 -4.33 3.42
N LEU A 55 -0.69 -4.61 2.94
CA LEU A 55 -1.21 -5.96 2.85
C LEU A 55 -0.90 -6.54 1.47
N ASP A 56 -0.02 -7.54 1.42
CA ASP A 56 0.38 -8.20 0.20
C ASP A 56 -0.38 -9.52 0.03
N GLY A 57 -0.97 -9.70 -1.14
CA GLY A 57 -1.76 -10.88 -1.47
C GLY A 57 -2.82 -10.56 -2.53
N THR A 58 -3.66 -11.54 -2.82
CA THR A 58 -4.85 -11.33 -3.62
C THR A 58 -5.81 -10.39 -2.89
N TRP A 59 -6.73 -9.77 -3.63
CA TRP A 59 -7.73 -8.88 -3.04
C TRP A 59 -8.53 -9.56 -1.92
N ARG A 60 -8.89 -10.82 -2.13
CA ARG A 60 -9.61 -11.63 -1.14
C ARG A 60 -8.80 -11.84 0.13
N GLU A 61 -7.51 -12.12 -0.01
CA GLU A 61 -6.58 -12.31 1.12
C GLU A 61 -6.35 -11.00 1.87
N ALA A 62 -6.11 -9.90 1.13
CA ALA A 62 -5.90 -8.59 1.72
C ALA A 62 -7.12 -8.13 2.54
N ARG A 63 -8.34 -8.31 2.03
CA ARG A 63 -9.57 -8.02 2.76
C ARG A 63 -9.70 -8.84 4.04
N LYS A 64 -9.30 -10.11 3.99
CA LYS A 64 -9.31 -10.98 5.17
C LYS A 64 -8.29 -10.52 6.20
N MET A 65 -7.08 -10.17 5.76
CA MET A 65 -6.03 -9.63 6.65
C MET A 65 -6.47 -8.32 7.29
N PHE A 66 -7.09 -7.42 6.54
CA PHE A 66 -7.58 -6.14 7.03
C PHE A 66 -8.57 -6.28 8.19
N ARG A 67 -9.37 -7.34 8.19
CA ARG A 67 -10.34 -7.64 9.27
C ARG A 67 -9.73 -8.34 10.47
N SER A 68 -8.42 -8.58 10.49
CA SER A 68 -7.75 -9.23 11.61
C SER A 68 -7.92 -8.43 12.90
N PRO A 69 -8.08 -9.10 14.06
CA PRO A 69 -8.30 -8.41 15.33
C PRO A 69 -7.20 -7.41 15.70
N TYR A 70 -5.97 -7.66 15.29
CA TYR A 70 -4.83 -6.78 15.58
C TYR A 70 -4.69 -5.59 14.62
N LEU A 71 -5.44 -5.55 13.50
CA LEU A 71 -5.43 -4.45 12.53
C LEU A 71 -6.71 -3.62 12.53
N LYS A 72 -7.84 -4.18 12.96
CA LYS A 72 -9.18 -3.57 12.81
C LYS A 72 -9.35 -2.20 13.49
N ASP A 73 -8.62 -1.95 14.56
CA ASP A 73 -8.74 -0.70 15.34
C ASP A 73 -7.66 0.33 14.99
N LEU A 74 -6.82 0.03 14.01
CA LEU A 74 -5.75 0.94 13.58
C LEU A 74 -6.29 2.00 12.62
N PRO A 75 -5.69 3.21 12.62
CA PRO A 75 -5.97 4.19 11.59
C PRO A 75 -5.69 3.64 10.20
N VAL A 76 -6.50 4.02 9.23
CA VAL A 76 -6.37 3.60 7.84
C VAL A 76 -5.85 4.76 7.00
N LEU A 77 -4.75 4.54 6.29
CA LEU A 77 -4.33 5.44 5.23
C LEU A 77 -5.13 5.08 3.98
N GLY A 78 -6.12 5.92 3.68
CA GLY A 78 -7.03 5.70 2.56
C GLY A 78 -6.37 6.11 1.26
N ILE A 79 -5.97 5.14 0.46
CA ILE A 79 -5.44 5.41 -0.87
C ILE A 79 -6.58 5.46 -1.87
N GLN A 80 -6.69 6.60 -2.54
CA GLN A 80 -7.54 6.77 -3.70
C GLN A 80 -6.64 6.87 -4.92
N PRO A 81 -6.67 5.89 -5.82
CA PRO A 81 -5.94 6.03 -7.07
C PRO A 81 -6.60 7.10 -7.93
N ASP A 82 -5.87 8.17 -8.23
CA ASP A 82 -6.29 9.21 -9.17
C ASP A 82 -6.30 8.71 -10.62
N LYS A 83 -5.64 7.59 -10.86
CA LYS A 83 -5.51 6.96 -12.19
C LYS A 83 -5.68 5.46 -12.04
N ALA A 84 -6.20 4.83 -13.10
CA ALA A 84 -6.14 3.39 -13.23
C ALA A 84 -4.70 2.90 -13.14
N SER A 85 -4.48 1.74 -12.54
CA SER A 85 -3.13 1.18 -12.39
C SER A 85 -2.43 1.10 -13.75
N GLU A 86 -1.24 1.70 -13.83
CA GLU A 86 -0.38 1.58 -15.01
C GLU A 86 0.32 0.22 -15.07
N TYR A 87 0.25 -0.56 -14.00
CA TYR A 87 0.91 -1.85 -13.88
C TYR A 87 0.01 -2.99 -14.35
N GLN A 88 0.22 -3.43 -15.58
CA GLN A 88 -0.62 -4.41 -16.27
C GLN A 88 -0.16 -5.87 -16.08
N LEU A 89 0.59 -6.18 -15.03
CA LEU A 89 1.04 -7.54 -14.74
C LEU A 89 -0.07 -8.42 -14.17
N ARG A 90 -1.04 -7.80 -13.52
CA ARG A 90 -2.25 -8.48 -13.01
C ARG A 90 -3.45 -7.91 -13.72
N GLU A 91 -4.39 -8.76 -14.10
CA GLU A 91 -5.70 -8.29 -14.49
C GLU A 91 -6.37 -7.67 -13.26
N ALA A 92 -6.47 -6.35 -13.25
CA ALA A 92 -7.20 -5.65 -12.21
C ALA A 92 -8.69 -5.89 -12.42
N PHE A 93 -9.35 -6.53 -11.46
CA PHE A 93 -10.80 -6.73 -11.49
C PHE A 93 -11.57 -5.42 -11.36
N HIS A 94 -10.90 -4.36 -10.90
CA HIS A 94 -11.46 -3.03 -10.72
C HIS A 94 -10.45 -1.99 -11.21
N GLU A 95 -10.92 -1.00 -11.95
CA GLU A 95 -10.10 0.11 -12.50
C GLU A 95 -9.36 0.92 -11.44
N HIS A 96 -9.70 0.75 -10.16
CA HIS A 96 -9.15 1.50 -9.05
C HIS A 96 -8.09 0.75 -8.23
N GLN A 97 -7.66 -0.43 -8.67
CA GLN A 97 -6.67 -1.20 -7.95
C GLN A 97 -5.24 -0.83 -8.38
N LEU A 98 -4.44 -0.43 -7.40
CA LEU A 98 -3.00 -0.21 -7.56
C LEU A 98 -2.24 -1.48 -7.20
N CYS A 99 -1.10 -1.73 -7.86
CA CYS A 99 -0.17 -2.75 -7.41
C CYS A 99 0.61 -2.26 -6.18
N THR A 100 1.30 -3.19 -5.49
CA THR A 100 2.04 -2.87 -4.25
C THR A 100 3.07 -1.76 -4.45
N ALA A 101 3.77 -1.72 -5.58
CA ALA A 101 4.74 -0.67 -5.87
C ALA A 101 4.08 0.71 -6.03
N GLU A 102 2.96 0.79 -6.72
CA GLU A 102 2.20 2.03 -6.87
C GLU A 102 1.65 2.53 -5.53
N VAL A 103 1.16 1.62 -4.71
CA VAL A 103 0.74 1.91 -3.33
C VAL A 103 1.91 2.47 -2.53
N GLY A 104 3.08 1.86 -2.61
CA GLY A 104 4.30 2.34 -1.96
C GLY A 104 4.69 3.75 -2.36
N ILE A 105 4.57 4.10 -3.64
CA ILE A 105 4.81 5.46 -4.15
C ILE A 105 3.85 6.46 -3.50
N GLU A 106 2.56 6.15 -3.45
CA GLU A 106 1.55 7.03 -2.84
C GLU A 106 1.76 7.20 -1.33
N VAL A 107 2.14 6.12 -0.64
CA VAL A 107 2.49 6.17 0.80
C VAL A 107 3.67 7.10 1.04
N LEU A 108 4.72 7.03 0.23
CA LEU A 108 5.89 7.90 0.35
C LEU A 108 5.54 9.38 0.12
N LYS A 109 4.68 9.67 -0.86
CA LYS A 109 4.17 11.03 -1.08
C LYS A 109 3.42 11.56 0.14
N LEU A 110 2.52 10.77 0.70
CA LEU A 110 1.77 11.16 1.90
C LEU A 110 2.65 11.31 3.14
N ALA A 111 3.75 10.57 3.22
CA ALA A 111 4.73 10.71 4.29
C ALA A 111 5.65 11.93 4.12
N GLY A 112 5.53 12.69 3.04
CA GLY A 112 6.38 13.83 2.76
C GLY A 112 7.72 13.48 2.11
N GLU A 113 7.90 12.21 1.71
CA GLU A 113 9.13 11.70 1.09
C GLU A 113 9.04 11.77 -0.45
N GLU A 114 8.82 12.97 -0.98
CA GLU A 114 8.56 13.18 -2.41
C GLU A 114 9.74 12.77 -3.31
N ALA A 115 10.97 13.04 -2.90
CA ALA A 115 12.16 12.65 -3.67
C ALA A 115 12.29 11.13 -3.76
N THR A 116 12.05 10.41 -2.67
CA THR A 116 12.06 8.95 -2.63
C THR A 116 10.90 8.36 -3.44
N ALA A 117 9.72 8.97 -3.36
CA ALA A 117 8.57 8.59 -4.16
C ALA A 117 8.85 8.74 -5.67
N ALA A 118 9.46 9.86 -6.07
CA ALA A 118 9.83 10.09 -7.46
C ALA A 118 10.87 9.07 -7.96
N ALA A 119 11.88 8.76 -7.16
CA ALA A 119 12.88 7.75 -7.50
C ALA A 119 12.26 6.36 -7.68
N LEU A 120 11.35 5.97 -6.79
CA LEU A 120 10.64 4.71 -6.90
C LEU A 120 9.72 4.67 -8.12
N ALA A 121 9.04 5.79 -8.42
CA ALA A 121 8.19 5.90 -9.61
C ALA A 121 8.98 5.75 -10.91
N ASP A 122 10.15 6.37 -11.00
CA ASP A 122 11.03 6.26 -12.17
C ASP A 122 11.53 4.81 -12.35
N TYR A 123 11.92 4.18 -11.26
CA TYR A 123 12.37 2.78 -11.30
C TYR A 123 11.23 1.84 -11.69
N PHE A 124 10.05 2.06 -11.17
CA PHE A 124 8.85 1.29 -11.51
C PHE A 124 8.47 1.45 -12.98
N ALA A 125 8.53 2.67 -13.52
CA ALA A 125 8.26 2.94 -14.94
C ALA A 125 9.25 2.19 -15.84
N LEU A 126 10.53 2.16 -15.47
CA LEU A 126 11.57 1.42 -16.21
C LEU A 126 11.29 -0.09 -16.16
N PHE A 127 10.98 -0.63 -14.99
CA PHE A 127 10.64 -2.04 -14.82
C PHE A 127 9.43 -2.44 -15.67
N ARG A 128 8.37 -1.66 -15.62
CA ARG A 128 7.16 -1.86 -16.43
C ARG A 128 7.47 -1.88 -17.92
N HIS A 129 8.24 -0.90 -18.39
CA HIS A 129 8.64 -0.82 -19.80
C HIS A 129 9.41 -2.07 -20.23
N ARG A 130 10.40 -2.49 -19.46
CA ARG A 130 11.21 -3.68 -19.74
C ARG A 130 10.38 -4.97 -19.73
N TYR A 131 9.49 -5.10 -18.77
CA TYR A 131 8.62 -6.26 -18.64
C TYR A 131 7.65 -6.39 -19.83
N LEU A 132 7.01 -5.30 -20.22
CA LEU A 132 6.07 -5.30 -21.36
C LEU A 132 6.79 -5.59 -22.67
N ALA A 133 7.99 -5.06 -22.88
CA ALA A 133 8.81 -5.36 -24.03
C ALA A 133 9.19 -6.85 -24.09
N GLY A 134 9.62 -7.45 -22.96
CA GLY A 134 9.91 -8.86 -22.87
C GLY A 134 8.71 -9.76 -23.19
N LYS A 135 7.54 -9.38 -22.66
CA LYS A 135 6.29 -10.10 -22.89
C LYS A 135 5.84 -10.04 -24.37
N ALA A 136 6.04 -8.91 -25.03
CA ALA A 136 5.76 -8.76 -26.46
C ALA A 136 6.67 -9.65 -27.31
N ASN A 137 7.97 -9.74 -26.98
CA ASN A 137 8.92 -10.61 -27.66
C ASN A 137 8.55 -12.10 -27.54
N ILE A 138 8.14 -12.55 -26.36
CA ILE A 138 7.69 -13.95 -26.16
C ILE A 138 6.47 -14.27 -27.01
N ARG A 139 5.49 -13.36 -27.07
CA ARG A 139 4.30 -13.54 -27.93
C ARG A 139 4.65 -13.54 -29.42
N GLY A 140 5.60 -12.71 -29.84
CA GLY A 140 6.10 -12.72 -31.22
C GLY A 140 6.80 -13.99 -31.63
N GLN A 141 7.50 -14.66 -30.71
CA GLN A 141 8.16 -15.94 -30.95
C GLN A 141 7.19 -17.14 -31.00
N ALA A 142 6.01 -17.02 -30.38
CA ALA A 142 5.00 -18.07 -30.34
C ALA A 142 4.14 -18.13 -31.63
N GLN A 143 4.29 -17.21 -32.56
CA GLN A 143 3.67 -17.19 -33.87
C GLN A 143 4.63 -17.82 -34.88
#